data_a2ac6f9ead73890d850f5b8314137806
#
_entry.id   a2ac6f9ead73890d850f5b8314137806
#
_cell.length_a   1.000
_cell.length_b   1.000
_cell.length_c   1.000
_cell.angle_alpha   90.00
_cell.angle_beta   90.00
_cell.angle_gamma   90.00
#
_symmetry.space_group_name_H-M   'P 1'
#
loop_
_entity.id
_entity.type
_entity.pdbx_description
1 polymer ?
#
loop_
_entity_poly.entity_id
_entity_poly.type
_entity_poly.pdbx_seq_one_letter_code
_entity_poly.pdbx_strand_id
1 'polypeptide(L)'
;MGCGRLITFSTGRAGSHFRSSSLTVDTDDFVVEHLTDSTENRTLLKTFVAGKNADELEIYLKSSALDDEGAGESRTYLVKDSVSRELASYFSLRTCLVPFAVDEGTFITFPAIELSNFAVNEKYRLKQRKVRKIGAYTFLAFVLPIVKHAAGIIGAKWLCIYSLPEAKLMKYYESLGFRSLTPGEEAFVYSHVKPEYDSGCIFMYQCIEKLSVPT
;
A
#
# COMPACT_ATOMS: atom_id res chain seq x y z
N MET A 1 27.87 -22.08 -20.19
CA MET A 1 27.19 -22.02 -21.50
C MET A 1 25.80 -22.58 -21.36
N GLY A 2 24.80 -21.75 -21.21
CA GLY A 2 23.40 -22.13 -21.05
C GLY A 2 22.56 -21.25 -21.96
N CYS A 3 22.04 -21.85 -23.00
CA CYS A 3 21.30 -21.23 -24.08
C CYS A 3 19.92 -20.78 -23.60
N GLY A 4 19.69 -19.47 -23.55
CA GLY A 4 18.37 -18.89 -23.30
C GLY A 4 17.46 -19.12 -24.50
N ARG A 5 16.35 -19.83 -24.29
CA ARG A 5 15.28 -19.93 -25.29
C ARG A 5 14.50 -18.62 -25.33
N LEU A 6 14.59 -17.93 -26.44
CA LEU A 6 13.65 -16.87 -26.80
C LEU A 6 12.26 -17.49 -27.04
N ILE A 7 11.28 -17.06 -26.26
CA ILE A 7 9.87 -17.37 -26.51
C ILE A 7 9.34 -16.28 -27.45
N THR A 8 9.12 -16.61 -28.70
CA THR A 8 8.43 -15.75 -29.67
C THR A 8 6.92 -15.85 -29.47
N PHE A 9 6.29 -14.74 -29.11
CA PHE A 9 4.83 -14.66 -29.09
C PHE A 9 4.31 -14.35 -30.49
N SER A 10 3.51 -15.27 -31.02
CA SER A 10 2.74 -15.08 -32.24
C SER A 10 1.57 -14.15 -31.96
N THR A 11 1.46 -13.04 -32.71
CA THR A 11 0.33 -12.12 -32.65
C THR A 11 -0.88 -12.70 -33.37
N GLY A 12 -1.69 -13.46 -32.66
CA GLY A 12 -3.05 -13.82 -33.04
C GLY A 12 -4.03 -12.73 -32.61
N ARG A 13 -4.67 -12.04 -33.56
CA ARG A 13 -5.83 -11.18 -33.29
C ARG A 13 -6.97 -12.03 -32.72
N ALA A 14 -7.23 -11.91 -31.44
CA ALA A 14 -8.52 -12.28 -30.86
C ALA A 14 -8.87 -11.19 -29.84
N GLY A 15 -9.90 -10.41 -30.16
CA GLY A 15 -10.48 -9.44 -29.22
C GLY A 15 -11.15 -10.19 -28.06
N SER A 16 -10.44 -10.36 -26.99
CA SER A 16 -11.02 -10.71 -25.70
C SER A 16 -10.98 -9.44 -24.84
N HIS A 17 -12.15 -8.89 -24.58
CA HIS A 17 -12.34 -7.95 -23.49
C HIS A 17 -11.89 -8.65 -22.19
N PHE A 18 -10.69 -8.37 -21.75
CA PHE A 18 -10.26 -8.65 -20.40
C PHE A 18 -11.13 -7.77 -19.49
N ARG A 19 -12.23 -8.34 -18.98
CA ARG A 19 -12.90 -7.72 -17.83
C ARG A 19 -11.90 -7.83 -16.68
N SER A 20 -11.28 -6.71 -16.33
CA SER A 20 -10.61 -6.56 -15.05
C SER A 20 -11.64 -6.92 -13.98
N SER A 21 -11.51 -8.10 -13.39
CA SER A 21 -12.24 -8.44 -12.18
C SER A 21 -11.62 -7.57 -11.08
N SER A 22 -12.21 -6.40 -10.86
CA SER A 22 -11.86 -5.56 -9.72
C SER A 22 -12.05 -6.39 -8.46
N LEU A 23 -10.96 -6.56 -7.70
CA LEU A 23 -11.02 -7.17 -6.38
C LEU A 23 -11.80 -6.21 -5.47
N THR A 24 -13.08 -6.48 -5.26
CA THR A 24 -13.90 -5.76 -4.30
C THR A 24 -13.91 -6.55 -3.00
N VAL A 25 -13.35 -5.97 -1.96
CA VAL A 25 -13.49 -6.47 -0.59
C VAL A 25 -14.49 -5.54 0.08
N ASP A 26 -15.77 -5.88 -0.01
CA ASP A 26 -16.84 -5.08 0.57
C ASP A 26 -17.18 -5.61 1.95
N THR A 27 -17.49 -4.68 2.85
CA THR A 27 -18.15 -4.95 4.14
C THR A 27 -19.48 -4.20 4.20
N ASP A 28 -20.33 -4.51 5.17
CA ASP A 28 -21.61 -3.84 5.31
C ASP A 28 -21.48 -2.30 5.43
N ASP A 29 -20.38 -1.83 6.01
CA ASP A 29 -20.14 -0.42 6.30
C ASP A 29 -19.32 0.31 5.23
N PHE A 30 -18.46 -0.40 4.45
CA PHE A 30 -17.52 0.22 3.52
C PHE A 30 -17.38 -0.59 2.24
N VAL A 31 -17.12 0.15 1.16
CA VAL A 31 -16.76 -0.38 -0.16
C VAL A 31 -15.35 0.07 -0.51
N VAL A 32 -14.52 -0.84 -1.02
CA VAL A 32 -13.19 -0.52 -1.53
C VAL A 32 -13.21 -0.52 -3.05
N GLU A 33 -12.76 0.58 -3.61
CA GLU A 33 -12.65 0.75 -5.06
C GLU A 33 -11.21 1.07 -5.46
N HIS A 34 -10.73 0.44 -6.51
CA HIS A 34 -9.48 0.84 -7.15
C HIS A 34 -9.64 2.24 -7.77
N LEU A 35 -8.68 3.13 -7.54
CA LEU A 35 -8.71 4.50 -8.07
C LEU A 35 -8.74 4.47 -9.61
N THR A 36 -9.72 5.15 -10.17
CA THR A 36 -9.85 5.37 -11.61
C THR A 36 -9.98 6.85 -11.89
N ASP A 37 -9.57 7.27 -13.08
CA ASP A 37 -9.71 8.65 -13.51
C ASP A 37 -11.17 8.96 -13.95
N SER A 38 -12.04 9.06 -12.95
CA SER A 38 -13.44 9.42 -13.11
C SER A 38 -13.74 10.79 -12.50
N THR A 39 -14.77 11.47 -12.98
CA THR A 39 -15.23 12.75 -12.41
C THR A 39 -15.61 12.61 -10.94
N GLU A 40 -16.24 11.47 -10.58
CA GLU A 40 -16.59 11.16 -9.19
C GLU A 40 -15.34 11.08 -8.32
N ASN A 41 -14.36 10.26 -8.69
CA ASN A 41 -13.13 10.11 -7.93
C ASN A 41 -12.37 11.43 -7.84
N ARG A 42 -12.18 12.17 -8.93
CA ARG A 42 -11.54 13.50 -8.90
C ARG A 42 -12.23 14.46 -7.91
N THR A 43 -13.55 14.38 -7.78
CA THR A 43 -14.30 15.19 -6.80
C THR A 43 -14.06 14.71 -5.38
N LEU A 44 -14.06 13.40 -5.14
CA LEU A 44 -13.79 12.81 -3.83
C LEU A 44 -12.37 13.14 -3.35
N LEU A 45 -11.36 13.02 -4.22
CA LEU A 45 -9.97 13.35 -3.87
C LEU A 45 -9.84 14.80 -3.37
N LYS A 46 -10.51 15.76 -3.99
CA LYS A 46 -10.49 17.17 -3.58
C LYS A 46 -11.07 17.40 -2.17
N THR A 47 -12.00 16.56 -1.75
CA THR A 47 -12.66 16.70 -0.43
C THR A 47 -11.87 16.06 0.72
N PHE A 48 -10.86 15.23 0.40
CA PHE A 48 -10.04 14.54 1.39
C PHE A 48 -9.22 15.54 2.23
N VAL A 49 -9.15 15.28 3.52
CA VAL A 49 -8.30 16.03 4.46
C VAL A 49 -7.58 15.02 5.33
N ALA A 50 -6.26 15.03 5.29
CA ALA A 50 -5.46 14.19 6.16
C ALA A 50 -5.45 14.74 7.60
N GLY A 51 -5.07 13.89 8.54
CA GLY A 51 -4.88 14.30 9.92
C GLY A 51 -3.63 15.16 10.10
N LYS A 52 -3.46 15.66 11.30
CA LYS A 52 -2.29 16.47 11.68
C LYS A 52 -0.98 15.71 11.36
N ASN A 53 0.00 16.42 10.81
CA ASN A 53 1.31 15.90 10.36
C ASN A 53 1.25 14.90 9.21
N ALA A 54 0.18 14.89 8.41
CA ALA A 54 0.01 14.01 7.27
C ALA A 54 -0.33 14.78 5.98
N ASP A 55 0.09 16.03 5.89
CA ASP A 55 -0.19 16.92 4.75
C ASP A 55 0.36 16.35 3.44
N GLU A 56 1.51 15.68 3.48
CA GLU A 56 2.10 15.05 2.29
C GLU A 56 1.25 13.90 1.74
N LEU A 57 0.57 13.13 2.62
CA LEU A 57 -0.36 12.09 2.20
C LEU A 57 -1.62 12.68 1.53
N GLU A 58 -2.06 13.87 1.99
CA GLU A 58 -3.14 14.60 1.34
C GLU A 58 -2.71 15.15 -0.04
N ILE A 59 -1.53 15.76 -0.11
CA ILE A 59 -0.94 16.28 -1.35
C ILE A 59 -0.78 15.14 -2.36
N TYR A 60 -0.18 14.03 -1.95
CA TYR A 60 -0.02 12.85 -2.80
C TYR A 60 -1.35 12.41 -3.42
N LEU A 61 -2.37 12.21 -2.59
CA LEU A 61 -3.68 11.75 -3.07
C LEU A 61 -4.30 12.69 -4.10
N LYS A 62 -4.14 14.01 -3.90
CA LYS A 62 -4.77 15.04 -4.75
C LYS A 62 -4.00 15.34 -6.03
N SER A 63 -2.68 15.20 -6.02
CA SER A 63 -1.81 15.64 -7.11
C SER A 63 -1.14 14.50 -7.89
N SER A 64 -0.76 13.40 -7.21
CA SER A 64 0.13 12.39 -7.80
C SER A 64 -0.52 11.02 -7.97
N ALA A 65 -1.50 10.67 -7.15
CA ALA A 65 -2.06 9.31 -7.14
C ALA A 65 -2.65 8.85 -8.49
N LEU A 66 -3.26 9.75 -9.26
CA LEU A 66 -3.80 9.42 -10.59
C LEU A 66 -2.68 9.24 -11.63
N ASP A 67 -1.62 10.03 -11.53
CA ASP A 67 -0.47 9.94 -12.43
C ASP A 67 0.30 8.64 -12.18
N ASP A 68 0.55 8.29 -10.92
CA ASP A 68 1.18 7.01 -10.53
C ASP A 68 0.36 5.80 -10.99
N GLU A 69 -0.98 5.89 -10.90
CA GLU A 69 -1.88 4.86 -11.45
C GLU A 69 -1.70 4.71 -12.95
N GLY A 70 -1.67 5.84 -13.68
CA GLY A 70 -1.49 5.87 -15.12
C GLY A 70 -0.13 5.35 -15.57
N ALA A 71 0.92 5.67 -14.81
CA ALA A 71 2.29 5.21 -15.04
C ALA A 71 2.52 3.75 -14.61
N GLY A 72 1.61 3.17 -13.81
CA GLY A 72 1.78 1.81 -13.27
C GLY A 72 2.74 1.73 -12.08
N GLU A 73 3.07 2.86 -11.46
CA GLU A 73 4.04 2.95 -10.36
C GLU A 73 3.44 2.55 -9.01
N SER A 74 2.14 2.78 -8.83
CA SER A 74 1.38 2.35 -7.66
C SER A 74 -0.05 1.96 -8.01
N ARG A 75 -0.72 1.31 -7.05
CA ARG A 75 -2.16 1.02 -7.12
C ARG A 75 -2.84 1.59 -5.90
N THR A 76 -3.69 2.59 -6.13
CA THR A 76 -4.39 3.33 -5.08
C THR A 76 -5.82 2.83 -4.93
N TYR A 77 -6.23 2.62 -3.68
CA TYR A 77 -7.55 2.15 -3.32
C TYR A 77 -8.26 3.18 -2.44
N LEU A 78 -9.49 3.47 -2.80
CA LEU A 78 -10.39 4.39 -2.08
C LEU A 78 -11.35 3.57 -1.21
N VAL A 79 -11.38 3.84 0.09
CA VAL A 79 -12.32 3.23 1.03
C VAL A 79 -13.46 4.21 1.25
N LYS A 80 -14.63 3.88 0.72
CA LYS A 80 -15.82 4.73 0.75
C LYS A 80 -16.84 4.19 1.73
N ASP A 81 -17.52 5.05 2.45
CA ASP A 81 -18.71 4.66 3.22
C ASP A 81 -19.76 4.08 2.29
N SER A 82 -20.32 2.91 2.62
CA SER A 82 -21.27 2.20 1.75
C SER A 82 -22.57 2.98 1.50
N VAL A 83 -22.98 3.82 2.43
CA VAL A 83 -24.23 4.58 2.38
C VAL A 83 -24.02 6.00 1.86
N SER A 84 -23.14 6.77 2.50
CA SER A 84 -22.92 8.19 2.15
C SER A 84 -21.99 8.38 0.93
N ARG A 85 -21.26 7.34 0.52
CA ARG A 85 -20.21 7.36 -0.52
C ARG A 85 -19.06 8.33 -0.23
N GLU A 86 -19.02 8.90 0.98
CA GLU A 86 -17.91 9.75 1.41
C GLU A 86 -16.61 8.94 1.51
N LEU A 87 -15.51 9.55 1.15
CA LEU A 87 -14.17 8.94 1.26
C LEU A 87 -13.75 8.89 2.74
N ALA A 88 -13.62 7.68 3.28
CA ALA A 88 -13.26 7.44 4.68
C ALA A 88 -11.74 7.31 4.87
N SER A 89 -11.07 6.65 3.94
CA SER A 89 -9.61 6.47 3.93
C SER A 89 -9.14 6.10 2.53
N TYR A 90 -7.84 6.13 2.31
CA TYR A 90 -7.22 5.56 1.11
C TYR A 90 -5.90 4.86 1.47
N PHE A 91 -5.45 4.01 0.58
CA PHE A 91 -4.12 3.43 0.64
C PHE A 91 -3.57 3.14 -0.75
N SER A 92 -2.24 3.18 -0.89
CA SER A 92 -1.54 2.86 -2.13
C SER A 92 -0.55 1.73 -1.91
N LEU A 93 -0.50 0.81 -2.86
CA LEU A 93 0.39 -0.35 -2.87
C LEU A 93 1.31 -0.27 -4.08
N ARG A 94 2.57 -0.66 -3.90
CA ARG A 94 3.53 -0.87 -4.99
C ARG A 94 4.48 -2.01 -4.67
N THR A 95 5.27 -2.42 -5.63
CA THR A 95 6.33 -3.41 -5.40
C THR A 95 7.54 -2.75 -4.78
N CYS A 96 8.23 -3.48 -3.90
CA CYS A 96 9.51 -3.05 -3.33
C CYS A 96 10.43 -4.25 -3.05
N LEU A 97 11.60 -3.98 -2.49
CA LEU A 97 12.55 -4.98 -2.05
C LEU A 97 12.85 -4.80 -0.56
N VAL A 98 12.94 -5.91 0.17
CA VAL A 98 13.42 -5.92 1.56
C VAL A 98 14.79 -6.57 1.58
N PRO A 99 15.85 -5.89 2.02
CA PRO A 99 17.19 -6.45 2.15
C PRO A 99 17.36 -7.19 3.48
N PHE A 100 18.19 -8.22 3.44
CA PHE A 100 18.67 -8.91 4.63
C PHE A 100 20.19 -9.09 4.53
N ALA A 101 20.90 -8.71 5.59
CA ALA A 101 22.32 -8.97 5.70
C ALA A 101 22.58 -10.49 5.78
N VAL A 102 23.52 -10.99 5.00
CA VAL A 102 23.98 -12.39 5.02
C VAL A 102 25.33 -12.47 5.69
N ASP A 103 26.26 -11.61 5.26
CA ASP A 103 27.60 -11.45 5.81
C ASP A 103 27.95 -9.97 5.88
N GLU A 104 29.13 -9.63 6.44
CA GLU A 104 29.60 -8.25 6.49
C GLU A 104 29.66 -7.61 5.10
N GLY A 105 28.82 -6.59 4.89
CA GLY A 105 28.71 -5.86 3.62
C GLY A 105 27.97 -6.59 2.49
N THR A 106 27.45 -7.81 2.74
CA THR A 106 26.70 -8.58 1.73
C THR A 106 25.23 -8.63 2.07
N PHE A 107 24.37 -8.26 1.12
CA PHE A 107 22.90 -8.26 1.28
C PHE A 107 22.23 -9.10 0.19
N ILE A 108 21.16 -9.79 0.56
CA ILE A 108 20.21 -10.38 -0.37
C ILE A 108 18.89 -9.62 -0.28
N THR A 109 18.22 -9.45 -1.40
CA THR A 109 16.93 -8.75 -1.46
C THR A 109 15.82 -9.70 -1.81
N PHE A 110 14.65 -9.49 -1.21
CA PHE A 110 13.45 -10.27 -1.47
C PHE A 110 12.32 -9.40 -1.99
N PRO A 111 11.51 -9.90 -2.95
CA PRO A 111 10.30 -9.23 -3.40
C PRO A 111 9.35 -8.96 -2.24
N ALA A 112 8.80 -7.76 -2.23
CA ALA A 112 7.86 -7.31 -1.22
C ALA A 112 6.76 -6.43 -1.84
N ILE A 113 5.71 -6.20 -1.09
CA ILE A 113 4.70 -5.19 -1.35
C ILE A 113 4.94 -4.04 -0.36
N GLU A 114 4.96 -2.83 -0.85
CA GLU A 114 5.03 -1.61 -0.03
C GLU A 114 3.63 -1.03 0.13
N LEU A 115 3.21 -0.77 1.36
CA LEU A 115 2.12 0.14 1.66
C LEU A 115 2.71 1.55 1.63
N SER A 116 2.72 2.16 0.44
CA SER A 116 3.46 3.40 0.19
C SER A 116 2.77 4.62 0.77
N ASN A 117 1.44 4.65 0.73
CA ASN A 117 0.64 5.72 1.30
C ASN A 117 -0.56 5.12 2.03
N PHE A 118 -0.90 5.68 3.18
CA PHE A 118 -2.08 5.29 3.93
C PHE A 118 -2.55 6.42 4.82
N ALA A 119 -3.74 6.93 4.57
CA ALA A 119 -4.31 8.00 5.39
C ALA A 119 -5.82 7.84 5.59
N VAL A 120 -6.29 8.36 6.73
CA VAL A 120 -7.70 8.45 7.10
C VAL A 120 -8.18 9.86 6.87
N ASN A 121 -9.37 10.00 6.29
CA ASN A 121 -10.01 11.29 6.11
C ASN A 121 -10.48 11.85 7.45
N GLU A 122 -9.83 12.92 7.90
CA GLU A 122 -10.14 13.55 9.18
C GLU A 122 -11.57 14.07 9.26
N LYS A 123 -12.07 14.67 8.17
CA LYS A 123 -13.48 15.13 8.10
C LYS A 123 -14.44 13.99 8.31
N TYR A 124 -14.21 12.85 7.66
CA TYR A 124 -15.02 11.66 7.83
C TYR A 124 -14.94 11.13 9.27
N ARG A 125 -13.73 11.02 9.81
CA ARG A 125 -13.48 10.53 11.18
C ARG A 125 -14.20 11.36 12.24
N LEU A 126 -14.23 12.68 12.08
CA LEU A 126 -14.90 13.58 13.03
C LEU A 126 -16.44 13.53 12.91
N LYS A 127 -16.94 13.33 11.69
CA LYS A 127 -18.37 13.33 11.38
C LYS A 127 -19.05 11.99 11.65
N GLN A 128 -18.40 10.90 11.25
CA GLN A 128 -18.94 9.54 11.31
C GLN A 128 -18.24 8.72 12.40
N ARG A 129 -19.03 8.05 13.24
CA ARG A 129 -18.51 7.21 14.33
C ARG A 129 -18.87 5.72 14.16
N LYS A 130 -19.16 5.28 12.93
CA LYS A 130 -19.49 3.87 12.65
C LYS A 130 -18.39 2.93 13.16
N VAL A 131 -17.13 3.29 12.93
CA VAL A 131 -15.97 2.53 13.37
C VAL A 131 -15.02 3.40 14.18
N ARG A 132 -14.78 3.01 15.44
CA ARG A 132 -14.01 3.82 16.41
C ARG A 132 -12.54 4.02 16.01
N LYS A 133 -11.93 3.05 15.31
CA LYS A 133 -10.51 3.07 14.90
C LYS A 133 -10.41 2.82 13.39
N ILE A 134 -10.94 3.74 12.60
CA ILE A 134 -11.06 3.59 11.15
C ILE A 134 -9.74 3.21 10.46
N GLY A 135 -8.58 3.75 10.89
CA GLY A 135 -7.28 3.37 10.33
C GLY A 135 -6.94 1.90 10.57
N ALA A 136 -7.07 1.41 11.80
CA ALA A 136 -6.84 0.00 12.11
C ALA A 136 -7.85 -0.90 11.37
N TYR A 137 -9.10 -0.49 11.29
CA TYR A 137 -10.13 -1.20 10.54
C TYR A 137 -9.78 -1.29 9.05
N THR A 138 -9.43 -0.16 8.42
CA THR A 138 -9.02 -0.13 7.01
C THR A 138 -7.84 -1.07 6.75
N PHE A 139 -6.83 -1.04 7.63
CA PHE A 139 -5.67 -1.90 7.50
C PHE A 139 -6.03 -3.39 7.54
N LEU A 140 -6.80 -3.79 8.54
CA LEU A 140 -7.14 -5.20 8.76
C LEU A 140 -8.20 -5.73 7.78
N ALA A 141 -9.24 -4.93 7.50
CA ALA A 141 -10.36 -5.37 6.67
C ALA A 141 -10.06 -5.27 5.16
N PHE A 142 -9.19 -4.36 4.74
CA PHE A 142 -8.98 -4.07 3.32
C PHE A 142 -7.53 -4.19 2.87
N VAL A 143 -6.59 -3.47 3.51
CA VAL A 143 -5.18 -3.52 3.09
C VAL A 143 -4.66 -4.96 3.16
N LEU A 144 -4.84 -5.61 4.28
CA LEU A 144 -4.29 -6.95 4.50
C LEU A 144 -4.85 -8.02 3.55
N PRO A 145 -6.16 -8.14 3.30
CA PRO A 145 -6.69 -9.08 2.31
C PRO A 145 -6.18 -8.82 0.89
N ILE A 146 -6.12 -7.55 0.46
CA ILE A 146 -5.63 -7.18 -0.87
C ILE A 146 -4.15 -7.50 -1.01
N VAL A 147 -3.34 -7.18 0.01
CA VAL A 147 -1.90 -7.52 0.05
C VAL A 147 -1.69 -9.04 -0.02
N LYS A 148 -2.45 -9.84 0.75
CA LYS A 148 -2.36 -11.30 0.70
C LYS A 148 -2.72 -11.86 -0.67
N HIS A 149 -3.76 -11.32 -1.29
CA HIS A 149 -4.16 -11.72 -2.62
C HIS A 149 -3.09 -11.39 -3.67
N ALA A 150 -2.61 -10.14 -3.69
CA ALA A 150 -1.54 -9.70 -4.59
C ALA A 150 -0.26 -10.51 -4.39
N ALA A 151 0.15 -10.75 -3.15
CA ALA A 151 1.30 -11.57 -2.81
C ALA A 151 1.22 -12.99 -3.38
N GLY A 152 0.04 -13.59 -3.34
CA GLY A 152 -0.22 -14.92 -3.94
C GLY A 152 -0.11 -14.93 -5.46
N ILE A 153 -0.39 -13.80 -6.12
CA ILE A 153 -0.29 -13.68 -7.59
C ILE A 153 1.16 -13.42 -8.03
N ILE A 154 1.89 -12.53 -7.36
CA ILE A 154 3.23 -12.07 -7.80
C ILE A 154 4.38 -12.77 -7.07
N GLY A 155 4.11 -13.57 -6.04
CA GLY A 155 5.16 -14.25 -5.27
C GLY A 155 5.91 -13.35 -4.29
N ALA A 156 5.27 -12.34 -3.71
CA ALA A 156 5.86 -11.50 -2.67
C ALA A 156 5.69 -12.12 -1.27
N LYS A 157 6.75 -12.13 -0.47
CA LYS A 157 6.72 -12.69 0.89
C LYS A 157 6.54 -11.65 1.98
N TRP A 158 6.94 -10.42 1.73
CA TRP A 158 7.05 -9.38 2.72
C TRP A 158 6.12 -8.21 2.43
N LEU A 159 5.57 -7.61 3.48
CA LEU A 159 4.93 -6.30 3.45
C LEU A 159 5.87 -5.31 4.13
N CYS A 160 6.18 -4.21 3.47
CA CYS A 160 6.97 -3.12 4.03
C CYS A 160 6.19 -1.81 4.08
N ILE A 161 6.58 -0.95 4.99
CA ILE A 161 6.03 0.38 5.21
C ILE A 161 7.17 1.35 5.53
N TYR A 162 7.01 2.61 5.17
CA TYR A 162 7.81 3.73 5.66
C TYR A 162 6.95 4.51 6.66
N SER A 163 7.07 4.16 7.93
CA SER A 163 6.22 4.73 8.98
C SER A 163 6.73 6.09 9.44
N LEU A 164 5.83 7.05 9.62
CA LEU A 164 6.14 8.27 10.35
C LEU A 164 6.63 7.90 11.76
N PRO A 165 7.63 8.62 12.32
CA PRO A 165 8.24 8.32 13.61
C PRO A 165 7.35 8.70 14.82
N GLU A 166 6.06 8.44 14.72
CA GLU A 166 5.09 8.68 15.79
C GLU A 166 5.03 7.45 16.72
N ALA A 167 5.36 7.62 17.99
CA ALA A 167 5.41 6.53 18.96
C ALA A 167 4.14 5.66 19.03
N LYS A 168 2.97 6.26 18.83
CA LYS A 168 1.69 5.54 18.80
C LYS A 168 1.54 4.68 17.56
N LEU A 169 1.97 5.20 16.42
CA LEU A 169 1.91 4.50 15.12
C LEU A 169 2.93 3.36 15.09
N MET A 170 4.15 3.62 15.56
CA MET A 170 5.20 2.62 15.69
C MET A 170 4.74 1.43 16.56
N LYS A 171 4.22 1.70 17.76
CA LYS A 171 3.67 0.66 18.66
C LYS A 171 2.53 -0.14 18.02
N TYR A 172 1.71 0.51 17.20
CA TYR A 172 0.64 -0.18 16.49
C TYR A 172 1.23 -1.18 15.47
N TYR A 173 2.18 -0.76 14.63
CA TYR A 173 2.82 -1.67 13.68
C TYR A 173 3.63 -2.77 14.38
N GLU A 174 4.36 -2.45 15.44
CA GLU A 174 5.04 -3.46 16.28
C GLU A 174 4.05 -4.49 16.85
N SER A 175 2.86 -4.06 17.28
CA SER A 175 1.83 -4.98 17.79
C SER A 175 1.29 -5.93 16.71
N LEU A 176 1.43 -5.57 15.44
CA LEU A 176 1.14 -6.43 14.28
C LEU A 176 2.34 -7.30 13.87
N GLY A 177 3.46 -7.19 14.60
CA GLY A 177 4.69 -7.96 14.36
C GLY A 177 5.63 -7.35 13.33
N PHE A 178 5.42 -6.11 12.91
CA PHE A 178 6.40 -5.39 12.07
C PHE A 178 7.69 -5.16 12.85
N ARG A 179 8.81 -5.20 12.14
CA ARG A 179 10.15 -4.99 12.65
C ARG A 179 10.86 -3.92 11.84
N SER A 180 11.68 -3.12 12.50
CA SER A 180 12.59 -2.20 11.84
C SER A 180 13.80 -2.95 11.27
N LEU A 181 14.42 -2.37 10.25
CA LEU A 181 15.71 -2.84 9.72
C LEU A 181 16.82 -2.59 10.73
N THR A 182 17.90 -3.34 10.60
CA THR A 182 19.18 -2.99 11.25
C THR A 182 19.78 -1.75 10.58
N PRO A 183 20.66 -0.99 11.25
CA PRO A 183 21.29 0.20 10.64
C PRO A 183 22.01 -0.09 9.30
N GLY A 184 22.62 -1.26 9.14
CA GLY A 184 23.27 -1.66 7.91
C GLY A 184 22.28 -1.95 6.77
N GLU A 185 21.17 -2.63 7.07
CA GLU A 185 20.10 -2.90 6.11
C GLU A 185 19.39 -1.59 5.70
N GLU A 186 19.20 -0.68 6.64
CA GLU A 186 18.60 0.63 6.38
C GLU A 186 19.51 1.48 5.47
N ALA A 187 20.81 1.51 5.73
CA ALA A 187 21.78 2.17 4.86
C ALA A 187 21.80 1.58 3.44
N PHE A 188 21.62 0.25 3.32
CA PHE A 188 21.49 -0.40 2.02
C PHE A 188 20.21 0.02 1.29
N VAL A 189 19.07 0.14 1.98
CA VAL A 189 17.81 0.63 1.39
C VAL A 189 18.00 2.04 0.85
N TYR A 190 18.58 2.94 1.62
CA TYR A 190 18.83 4.32 1.19
C TYR A 190 19.73 4.42 -0.04
N SER A 191 20.73 3.58 -0.14
CA SER A 191 21.70 3.67 -1.21
C SER A 191 21.31 2.91 -2.49
N HIS A 192 20.46 1.87 -2.40
CA HIS A 192 20.25 0.96 -3.53
C HIS A 192 18.78 0.67 -3.85
N VAL A 193 17.87 0.74 -2.87
CA VAL A 193 16.48 0.34 -3.06
C VAL A 193 15.57 1.54 -3.27
N LYS A 194 15.69 2.55 -2.43
CA LYS A 194 14.85 3.75 -2.45
C LYS A 194 15.65 4.98 -1.97
N PRO A 195 16.49 5.56 -2.82
CA PRO A 195 17.37 6.68 -2.44
C PRO A 195 16.62 7.95 -2.02
N GLU A 196 15.38 8.13 -2.49
CA GLU A 196 14.59 9.36 -2.33
C GLU A 196 13.44 9.22 -1.34
N TYR A 197 13.49 8.25 -0.42
CA TYR A 197 12.42 8.22 0.56
C TYR A 197 12.63 9.27 1.66
N ASP A 198 11.54 9.73 2.26
CA ASP A 198 11.55 10.71 3.32
C ASP A 198 12.45 10.23 4.48
N SER A 199 13.54 10.98 4.72
CA SER A 199 14.55 10.67 5.73
C SER A 199 14.01 10.67 7.16
N GLY A 200 12.81 11.21 7.38
CA GLY A 200 12.11 11.18 8.66
C GLY A 200 11.33 9.89 8.92
N CYS A 201 11.11 9.06 7.90
CA CYS A 201 10.35 7.82 8.04
C CYS A 201 11.21 6.64 8.50
N ILE A 202 10.60 5.70 9.21
CA ILE A 202 11.23 4.47 9.68
C ILE A 202 10.75 3.31 8.81
N PHE A 203 11.70 2.62 8.17
CA PHE A 203 11.38 1.42 7.40
C PHE A 203 11.03 0.27 8.35
N MET A 204 9.86 -0.32 8.13
CA MET A 204 9.42 -1.50 8.85
C MET A 204 8.90 -2.57 7.89
N TYR A 205 9.07 -3.83 8.25
CA TYR A 205 8.63 -4.97 7.45
C TYR A 205 8.04 -6.10 8.29
N GLN A 206 7.18 -6.91 7.66
CA GLN A 206 6.62 -8.13 8.26
C GLN A 206 6.36 -9.18 7.19
N CYS A 207 6.48 -10.45 7.56
CA CYS A 207 6.07 -11.57 6.70
C CYS A 207 4.55 -11.56 6.53
N ILE A 208 4.07 -11.56 5.28
CA ILE A 208 2.64 -11.46 4.95
C ILE A 208 1.84 -12.64 5.53
N GLU A 209 2.41 -13.84 5.54
CA GLU A 209 1.75 -15.03 6.10
C GLU A 209 1.53 -14.94 7.61
N LYS A 210 2.39 -14.21 8.33
CA LYS A 210 2.31 -14.03 9.78
C LYS A 210 1.37 -12.91 10.21
N LEU A 211 0.92 -12.07 9.26
CA LEU A 211 -0.06 -11.04 9.52
C LEU A 211 -1.43 -11.69 9.74
N SER A 212 -1.89 -11.68 10.97
CA SER A 212 -3.21 -12.16 11.38
C SER A 212 -4.03 -11.01 11.94
N VAL A 213 -5.34 -11.11 11.77
CA VAL A 213 -6.27 -10.23 12.51
C VAL A 213 -6.08 -10.55 13.99
N PRO A 214 -5.80 -9.56 14.86
CA PRO A 214 -5.81 -9.80 16.30
C PRO A 214 -7.18 -10.34 16.73
N THR A 215 -7.21 -11.50 17.32
CA THR A 215 -8.41 -12.12 17.90
C THR A 215 -8.93 -11.30 19.07
#